data_24e2248d5419f2059dc0db8ac419ef19
#
_entry.id   24e2248d5419f2059dc0db8ac419ef19
#
_cell.length_a   1.000
_cell.length_b   1.000
_cell.length_c   1.000
_cell.angle_alpha   90.00
_cell.angle_beta   90.00
_cell.angle_gamma   90.00
#
_symmetry.space_group_name_H-M   'P 1'
#
loop_
_entity.id
_entity.type
_entity.pdbx_description
1 polymer ?
#
loop_
_entity_poly.entity_id
_entity_poly.type
_entity_poly.pdbx_seq_one_letter_code
_entity_poly.pdbx_strand_id
1 'polypeptide(L)'
;MTDAATLYIGAGMGGVAPQALVLKRANRHGLIAGATGTGKTVTLQGMAEGFSRAGVPVFVADVKGDIAGLGMVGSPTAKTHAPFTQRVADIGYEGWSYAAAPVQLWDLFGEQGHPIRATASEMGPLLLSRLLNLNDTQEGVLTIAFHLADEEGLLLLDLDDVQAMLVHCAERADELSTRYGNVTKASVGAIQRQLLQLRSQGGDHFFGEPALDLADFIRTDDNGHGVINILAADKLMASPRLYATFLLWMLSELFETLPEVGDPDKPKLVFFFDEAHLLFDDAPEALTEKIEQVVRLIRSKGVGVYFVTQNPVDIPDAVAGQLGNRVQHALRAFTPKEQRAIKAAAETFRPNPAIDVGSAITELKVGEALVSLLQADGSPSPVERTLIAPPRSRVGVLTPVERGVLIQTDAIGDKYDTRIDRESAEELLGAKAAEAAAAAEAAKAEVEAEKQAAAEAKEAARVAKEAERARIAAEREATRRQREADRAAAASPWNKAATSATRSAASTVGRTVANELTKAIFGGTSRGKQSLGAKLVRGVLGGLFRG
;
A
#
# COMPACT_ATOMS: atom_id res chain seq x y z
N MET A 1 -27.31 18.33 -39.72
CA MET A 1 -27.09 17.76 -38.36
C MET A 1 -26.20 16.58 -38.56
N THR A 2 -24.94 16.64 -38.12
CA THR A 2 -24.05 15.49 -38.11
C THR A 2 -24.68 14.45 -37.19
N ASP A 3 -24.99 13.25 -37.72
CA ASP A 3 -25.51 12.14 -36.94
C ASP A 3 -24.57 11.89 -35.79
N ALA A 4 -25.06 12.07 -34.57
CA ALA A 4 -24.26 11.78 -33.38
C ALA A 4 -23.88 10.31 -33.42
N ALA A 5 -22.60 10.00 -33.28
CA ALA A 5 -22.12 8.62 -33.23
C ALA A 5 -22.86 7.87 -32.10
N THR A 6 -23.42 6.73 -32.40
CA THR A 6 -24.29 5.97 -31.50
C THR A 6 -23.82 4.52 -31.38
N LEU A 7 -24.10 3.91 -30.22
CA LEU A 7 -23.88 2.49 -29.93
C LEU A 7 -25.24 1.80 -29.89
N TYR A 8 -25.46 0.84 -30.77
CA TYR A 8 -26.71 0.10 -30.86
C TYR A 8 -26.85 -0.90 -29.71
N ILE A 9 -27.95 -0.80 -28.95
CA ILE A 9 -28.26 -1.66 -27.81
C ILE A 9 -29.25 -2.77 -28.21
N GLY A 10 -30.17 -2.45 -29.11
CA GLY A 10 -31.24 -3.35 -29.52
C GLY A 10 -32.39 -2.62 -30.15
N ALA A 11 -33.58 -3.24 -30.26
CA ALA A 11 -34.76 -2.59 -30.82
C ALA A 11 -35.99 -2.78 -29.91
N GLY A 12 -36.69 -1.70 -29.70
CA GLY A 12 -37.99 -1.66 -29.03
C GLY A 12 -39.17 -1.89 -29.98
N MET A 13 -40.40 -1.74 -29.48
CA MET A 13 -41.65 -1.90 -30.25
C MET A 13 -41.67 -3.24 -31.04
N GLY A 14 -41.28 -4.34 -30.42
CA GLY A 14 -41.24 -5.65 -31.08
C GLY A 14 -40.11 -5.85 -32.12
N GLY A 15 -39.07 -5.01 -32.09
CA GLY A 15 -37.92 -5.14 -32.97
C GLY A 15 -37.76 -4.04 -34.03
N VAL A 16 -38.66 -3.04 -34.09
CA VAL A 16 -38.66 -2.04 -35.15
C VAL A 16 -38.13 -0.66 -34.74
N ALA A 17 -38.06 -0.35 -33.44
CA ALA A 17 -37.59 0.95 -32.94
C ALA A 17 -36.14 0.83 -32.41
N PRO A 18 -35.10 1.29 -33.12
CA PRO A 18 -33.72 1.24 -32.66
C PRO A 18 -33.54 1.92 -31.32
N GLN A 19 -32.89 1.20 -30.38
CA GLN A 19 -32.43 1.75 -29.11
C GLN A 19 -30.92 1.88 -29.16
N ALA A 20 -30.42 3.12 -29.12
CA ALA A 20 -29.00 3.40 -29.29
C ALA A 20 -28.54 4.45 -28.28
N LEU A 21 -27.38 4.17 -27.67
CA LEU A 21 -26.70 5.08 -26.75
C LEU A 21 -25.92 6.12 -27.56
N VAL A 22 -26.18 7.40 -27.31
CA VAL A 22 -25.42 8.50 -27.89
C VAL A 22 -24.03 8.53 -27.22
N LEU A 23 -22.95 8.34 -27.99
CA LEU A 23 -21.59 8.24 -27.44
C LEU A 23 -21.17 9.49 -26.66
N LYS A 24 -21.57 10.66 -27.12
CA LYS A 24 -21.36 11.94 -26.40
C LYS A 24 -22.04 11.99 -25.02
N ARG A 25 -22.96 11.08 -24.73
CA ARG A 25 -23.67 10.98 -23.44
C ARG A 25 -23.27 9.73 -22.65
N ALA A 26 -22.34 8.94 -23.17
CA ALA A 26 -21.92 7.71 -22.52
C ALA A 26 -21.07 7.94 -21.24
N ASN A 27 -20.41 9.11 -21.13
CA ASN A 27 -19.74 9.54 -19.89
C ASN A 27 -20.71 9.98 -18.77
N ARG A 28 -22.03 9.95 -19.03
CA ARG A 28 -23.08 10.21 -18.04
C ARG A 28 -23.49 8.97 -17.26
N HIS A 29 -22.62 8.01 -17.25
CA HIS A 29 -22.72 6.75 -16.51
C HIS A 29 -23.97 5.92 -16.83
N GLY A 30 -24.05 4.71 -16.31
CA GLY A 30 -25.20 3.86 -16.55
C GLY A 30 -25.37 2.74 -15.54
N LEU A 31 -26.55 2.12 -15.59
CA LEU A 31 -26.92 0.96 -14.79
C LEU A 31 -27.45 -0.15 -15.69
N ILE A 32 -26.92 -1.36 -15.52
CA ILE A 32 -27.45 -2.58 -16.09
C ILE A 32 -27.90 -3.47 -14.92
N ALA A 33 -29.20 -3.59 -14.70
CA ALA A 33 -29.72 -4.33 -13.58
C ALA A 33 -30.64 -5.49 -14.01
N GLY A 34 -30.76 -6.52 -13.18
CA GLY A 34 -31.69 -7.64 -13.42
C GLY A 34 -31.25 -8.93 -12.72
N ALA A 35 -32.17 -9.86 -12.55
CA ALA A 35 -31.90 -11.13 -11.90
C ALA A 35 -30.88 -11.99 -12.67
N THR A 36 -30.30 -12.98 -12.02
CA THR A 36 -29.35 -13.92 -12.65
C THR A 36 -30.01 -14.65 -13.83
N GLY A 37 -29.28 -14.79 -14.94
CA GLY A 37 -29.75 -15.50 -16.14
C GLY A 37 -30.73 -14.72 -17.01
N THR A 38 -30.96 -13.43 -16.77
CA THR A 38 -31.88 -12.59 -17.57
C THR A 38 -31.22 -11.94 -18.79
N GLY A 39 -29.88 -11.94 -18.89
CA GLY A 39 -29.14 -11.43 -20.04
C GLY A 39 -28.24 -10.24 -19.75
N LYS A 40 -27.98 -9.89 -18.48
CA LYS A 40 -27.07 -8.77 -18.12
C LYS A 40 -25.69 -8.90 -18.74
N THR A 41 -25.03 -10.06 -18.61
CA THR A 41 -23.69 -10.32 -19.19
C THR A 41 -23.69 -10.13 -20.70
N VAL A 42 -24.76 -10.58 -21.40
CA VAL A 42 -24.90 -10.38 -22.85
C VAL A 42 -25.02 -8.90 -23.20
N THR A 43 -25.76 -8.13 -22.42
CA THR A 43 -25.87 -6.66 -22.61
C THR A 43 -24.54 -5.98 -22.36
N LEU A 44 -23.84 -6.31 -21.25
CA LEU A 44 -22.51 -5.79 -20.94
C LEU A 44 -21.54 -6.09 -22.09
N GLN A 45 -21.48 -7.35 -22.54
CA GLN A 45 -20.63 -7.78 -23.65
C GLN A 45 -20.92 -6.99 -24.93
N GLY A 46 -22.21 -6.88 -25.34
CA GLY A 46 -22.61 -6.12 -26.53
C GLY A 46 -22.26 -4.64 -26.43
N MET A 47 -22.39 -4.05 -25.24
CA MET A 47 -21.98 -2.66 -25.01
C MET A 47 -20.47 -2.49 -25.04
N ALA A 48 -19.70 -3.37 -24.40
CA ALA A 48 -18.24 -3.33 -24.41
C ALA A 48 -17.69 -3.44 -25.84
N GLU A 49 -18.19 -4.40 -26.65
CA GLU A 49 -17.88 -4.52 -28.08
C GLU A 49 -18.27 -3.26 -28.87
N GLY A 50 -19.41 -2.70 -28.58
CA GLY A 50 -19.90 -1.47 -29.23
C GLY A 50 -18.99 -0.29 -28.97
N PHE A 51 -18.56 -0.08 -27.73
CA PHE A 51 -17.59 0.94 -27.35
C PHE A 51 -16.24 0.68 -28.04
N SER A 52 -15.73 -0.56 -27.97
CA SER A 52 -14.48 -0.94 -28.63
C SER A 52 -14.49 -0.58 -30.11
N ARG A 53 -15.53 -0.98 -30.87
CA ARG A 53 -15.65 -0.66 -32.30
C ARG A 53 -15.77 0.85 -32.56
N ALA A 54 -16.31 1.61 -31.64
CA ALA A 54 -16.32 3.08 -31.70
C ALA A 54 -14.95 3.71 -31.39
N GLY A 55 -13.92 2.91 -31.13
CA GLY A 55 -12.58 3.35 -30.74
C GLY A 55 -12.56 3.93 -29.32
N VAL A 56 -13.39 3.40 -28.43
CA VAL A 56 -13.42 3.74 -26.99
C VAL A 56 -12.87 2.54 -26.22
N PRO A 57 -11.75 2.69 -25.53
CA PRO A 57 -11.23 1.67 -24.62
C PRO A 57 -12.22 1.37 -23.50
N VAL A 58 -12.22 0.12 -23.05
CA VAL A 58 -13.13 -0.36 -22.03
C VAL A 58 -12.33 -1.05 -20.91
N PHE A 59 -12.74 -0.87 -19.67
CA PHE A 59 -12.30 -1.69 -18.55
C PHE A 59 -13.51 -2.47 -18.00
N VAL A 60 -13.32 -3.76 -17.75
CA VAL A 60 -14.34 -4.64 -17.19
C VAL A 60 -13.76 -5.42 -16.02
N ALA A 61 -14.35 -5.30 -14.84
CA ALA A 61 -14.06 -6.19 -13.73
C ALA A 61 -14.92 -7.45 -13.86
N ASP A 62 -14.29 -8.56 -14.25
CA ASP A 62 -14.95 -9.85 -14.50
C ASP A 62 -14.91 -10.71 -13.23
N VAL A 63 -15.99 -10.64 -12.45
CA VAL A 63 -16.11 -11.36 -11.18
C VAL A 63 -16.41 -12.85 -11.37
N LYS A 64 -17.06 -13.23 -12.46
CA LYS A 64 -17.49 -14.61 -12.74
C LYS A 64 -16.59 -15.35 -13.73
N GLY A 65 -15.69 -14.64 -14.39
CA GLY A 65 -14.83 -15.20 -15.45
C GLY A 65 -15.56 -15.49 -16.76
N ASP A 66 -16.81 -15.00 -16.92
CA ASP A 66 -17.65 -15.29 -18.10
C ASP A 66 -17.64 -14.20 -19.18
N ILE A 67 -16.92 -13.11 -18.96
CA ILE A 67 -16.78 -11.98 -19.90
C ILE A 67 -15.54 -12.15 -20.78
N ALA A 68 -14.52 -12.88 -20.32
CA ALA A 68 -13.26 -13.04 -21.03
C ALA A 68 -13.40 -13.65 -22.46
N GLY A 69 -14.53 -14.32 -22.74
CA GLY A 69 -14.90 -14.78 -24.09
C GLY A 69 -14.96 -13.67 -25.16
N LEU A 70 -15.00 -12.39 -24.77
CA LEU A 70 -14.88 -11.23 -25.69
C LEU A 70 -13.67 -11.31 -26.63
N GLY A 71 -12.55 -11.89 -26.20
CA GLY A 71 -11.36 -12.09 -27.01
C GLY A 71 -11.48 -13.20 -28.07
N MET A 72 -12.60 -13.90 -28.13
CA MET A 72 -12.80 -15.03 -29.03
C MET A 72 -13.97 -14.80 -29.97
N VAL A 73 -13.82 -15.27 -31.18
CA VAL A 73 -14.91 -15.24 -32.17
C VAL A 73 -16.05 -16.16 -31.73
N GLY A 74 -17.29 -15.71 -31.82
CA GLY A 74 -18.47 -16.56 -31.60
C GLY A 74 -18.52 -17.71 -32.62
N SER A 75 -19.27 -18.79 -32.30
CA SER A 75 -19.27 -19.99 -33.13
C SER A 75 -20.68 -20.39 -33.57
N PRO A 76 -20.86 -20.78 -34.85
CA PRO A 76 -22.10 -21.37 -35.32
C PRO A 76 -22.50 -22.69 -34.65
N THR A 77 -21.55 -23.36 -34.00
CA THR A 77 -21.80 -24.61 -33.26
C THR A 77 -22.17 -24.37 -31.79
N ALA A 78 -22.09 -23.13 -31.30
CA ALA A 78 -22.43 -22.79 -29.95
C ALA A 78 -23.95 -22.91 -29.70
N LYS A 79 -24.33 -23.29 -28.49
CA LYS A 79 -25.75 -23.37 -28.07
C LYS A 79 -26.48 -22.01 -28.21
N THR A 80 -25.75 -20.92 -28.15
CA THR A 80 -26.27 -19.55 -28.30
C THR A 80 -26.50 -19.14 -29.75
N HIS A 81 -26.00 -19.90 -30.75
CA HIS A 81 -26.08 -19.52 -32.16
C HIS A 81 -27.53 -19.34 -32.62
N ALA A 82 -28.38 -20.35 -32.46
CA ALA A 82 -29.76 -20.28 -32.92
C ALA A 82 -30.56 -19.14 -32.26
N PRO A 83 -30.52 -18.94 -30.92
CA PRO A 83 -31.14 -17.76 -30.28
C PRO A 83 -30.59 -16.42 -30.78
N PHE A 84 -29.30 -16.32 -31.05
CA PHE A 84 -28.66 -15.07 -31.49
C PHE A 84 -29.03 -14.73 -32.93
N THR A 85 -28.95 -15.70 -33.84
CA THR A 85 -29.37 -15.48 -35.24
C THR A 85 -30.85 -15.15 -35.37
N GLN A 86 -31.71 -15.80 -34.57
CA GLN A 86 -33.13 -15.45 -34.49
C GLN A 86 -33.30 -14.02 -33.98
N ARG A 87 -32.59 -13.61 -32.92
CA ARG A 87 -32.64 -12.26 -32.39
C ARG A 87 -32.18 -11.22 -33.41
N VAL A 88 -31.10 -11.49 -34.15
CA VAL A 88 -30.62 -10.63 -35.26
C VAL A 88 -31.71 -10.38 -36.29
N ALA A 89 -32.43 -11.47 -36.68
CA ALA A 89 -33.56 -11.37 -37.60
C ALA A 89 -34.71 -10.55 -37.01
N ASP A 90 -35.09 -10.81 -35.74
CA ASP A 90 -36.20 -10.14 -35.06
C ASP A 90 -36.02 -8.62 -34.95
N ILE A 91 -34.76 -8.15 -34.78
CA ILE A 91 -34.44 -6.73 -34.60
C ILE A 91 -33.86 -6.08 -35.87
N GLY A 92 -33.76 -6.80 -36.97
CA GLY A 92 -33.21 -6.30 -38.22
C GLY A 92 -31.76 -5.79 -38.09
N TYR A 93 -30.91 -6.49 -37.32
CA TYR A 93 -29.53 -6.05 -37.09
C TYR A 93 -28.63 -6.39 -38.29
N GLU A 94 -28.68 -5.50 -39.28
CA GLU A 94 -27.89 -5.65 -40.50
C GLU A 94 -26.39 -5.67 -40.24
N GLY A 95 -25.66 -6.46 -41.03
CA GLY A 95 -24.20 -6.58 -40.94
C GLY A 95 -23.70 -7.23 -39.65
N TRP A 96 -24.56 -7.89 -38.86
CA TRP A 96 -24.12 -8.68 -37.71
C TRP A 96 -23.39 -9.95 -38.21
N SER A 97 -22.23 -10.19 -37.67
CA SER A 97 -21.45 -11.41 -37.87
C SER A 97 -20.57 -11.66 -36.65
N TYR A 98 -20.18 -12.89 -36.44
CA TYR A 98 -19.24 -13.20 -35.36
C TYR A 98 -17.88 -12.52 -35.57
N ALA A 99 -17.34 -11.92 -34.51
CA ALA A 99 -16.04 -11.28 -34.47
C ALA A 99 -15.49 -11.31 -33.03
N ALA A 100 -14.19 -11.38 -32.86
CA ALA A 100 -13.54 -11.13 -31.59
C ALA A 100 -13.34 -9.63 -31.37
N ALA A 101 -13.24 -9.21 -30.12
CA ALA A 101 -12.79 -7.88 -29.76
C ALA A 101 -11.30 -7.91 -29.35
N PRO A 102 -10.55 -6.80 -29.50
CA PRO A 102 -9.22 -6.70 -28.94
C PRO A 102 -9.32 -6.67 -27.40
N VAL A 103 -8.77 -7.67 -26.74
CA VAL A 103 -8.79 -7.77 -25.28
C VAL A 103 -7.40 -7.74 -24.70
N GLN A 104 -7.30 -7.22 -23.48
CA GLN A 104 -6.14 -7.27 -22.62
C GLN A 104 -6.56 -7.91 -21.30
N LEU A 105 -5.87 -8.96 -20.90
CA LEU A 105 -6.20 -9.71 -19.68
C LEU A 105 -5.31 -9.27 -18.53
N TRP A 106 -5.94 -8.95 -17.42
CA TRP A 106 -5.32 -8.49 -16.18
C TRP A 106 -5.72 -9.36 -15.00
N ASP A 107 -4.80 -9.53 -14.05
CA ASP A 107 -5.04 -10.28 -12.83
C ASP A 107 -4.16 -9.76 -11.70
N LEU A 108 -4.72 -9.52 -10.53
CA LEU A 108 -3.94 -9.07 -9.37
C LEU A 108 -2.87 -10.11 -8.95
N PHE A 109 -3.17 -11.39 -9.18
CA PHE A 109 -2.29 -12.51 -8.80
C PHE A 109 -1.35 -12.96 -9.92
N GLY A 110 -1.51 -12.44 -11.13
CA GLY A 110 -0.69 -12.81 -12.30
C GLY A 110 -0.93 -14.22 -12.82
N GLU A 111 -2.05 -14.88 -12.48
CA GLU A 111 -2.37 -16.23 -12.91
C GLU A 111 -3.26 -16.28 -14.15
N GLN A 112 -4.14 -15.29 -14.29
CA GLN A 112 -5.17 -15.23 -15.33
C GLN A 112 -4.98 -14.06 -16.30
N GLY A 113 -3.97 -13.24 -16.11
CA GLY A 113 -3.66 -12.06 -16.90
C GLY A 113 -2.33 -11.45 -16.44
N HIS A 114 -1.91 -10.35 -17.05
CA HIS A 114 -0.77 -9.60 -16.58
C HIS A 114 -1.01 -9.07 -15.18
N PRO A 115 -0.02 -9.14 -14.29
CA PRO A 115 -0.20 -8.64 -12.93
C PRO A 115 -0.40 -7.13 -12.91
N ILE A 116 -1.35 -6.69 -12.09
CA ILE A 116 -1.55 -5.27 -11.81
C ILE A 116 -0.92 -4.97 -10.46
N ARG A 117 -0.08 -3.93 -10.42
CA ARG A 117 0.52 -3.43 -9.19
C ARG A 117 0.37 -1.91 -9.08
N ALA A 118 0.36 -1.45 -7.86
CA ALA A 118 0.49 -0.04 -7.51
C ALA A 118 1.57 0.10 -6.43
N THR A 119 2.29 1.21 -6.41
CA THR A 119 3.16 1.49 -5.29
C THR A 119 2.35 1.94 -4.07
N ALA A 120 2.89 1.74 -2.87
CA ALA A 120 2.27 2.27 -1.66
C ALA A 120 2.17 3.81 -1.72
N SER A 121 3.18 4.48 -2.31
CA SER A 121 3.17 5.93 -2.54
C SER A 121 2.01 6.37 -3.42
N GLU A 122 1.72 5.67 -4.55
CA GLU A 122 0.59 5.98 -5.43
C GLU A 122 -0.76 5.75 -4.74
N MET A 123 -0.88 4.70 -3.94
CA MET A 123 -2.08 4.46 -3.13
C MET A 123 -2.31 5.60 -2.14
N GLY A 124 -1.26 6.11 -1.56
CA GLY A 124 -1.28 7.15 -0.54
C GLY A 124 -1.86 6.72 0.80
N PRO A 125 -1.61 7.53 1.86
CA PRO A 125 -2.00 7.15 3.22
C PRO A 125 -3.53 7.09 3.41
N LEU A 126 -4.30 7.91 2.70
CA LEU A 126 -5.75 7.95 2.84
C LEU A 126 -6.42 6.65 2.34
N LEU A 127 -6.12 6.22 1.11
CA LEU A 127 -6.71 4.99 0.58
C LEU A 127 -6.18 3.75 1.31
N LEU A 128 -4.89 3.76 1.64
CA LEU A 128 -4.30 2.67 2.42
C LEU A 128 -4.91 2.57 3.83
N SER A 129 -5.21 3.69 4.49
CA SER A 129 -5.91 3.68 5.79
C SER A 129 -7.31 3.06 5.70
N ARG A 130 -8.04 3.34 4.62
CA ARG A 130 -9.36 2.74 4.35
C ARG A 130 -9.26 1.25 4.07
N LEU A 131 -8.28 0.84 3.26
CA LEU A 131 -7.99 -0.57 2.99
C LEU A 131 -7.69 -1.34 4.28
N LEU A 132 -6.89 -0.75 5.16
CA LEU A 132 -6.51 -1.32 6.46
C LEU A 132 -7.59 -1.15 7.55
N ASN A 133 -8.69 -0.44 7.28
CA ASN A 133 -9.75 -0.14 8.25
C ASN A 133 -9.22 0.51 9.53
N LEU A 134 -8.39 1.55 9.37
CA LEU A 134 -7.80 2.28 10.48
C LEU A 134 -8.78 3.31 11.06
N ASN A 135 -8.68 3.55 12.36
CA ASN A 135 -9.35 4.69 12.99
C ASN A 135 -8.54 5.98 12.80
N ASP A 136 -9.13 7.13 13.13
CA ASP A 136 -8.54 8.46 12.92
C ASP A 136 -7.13 8.61 13.52
N THR A 137 -6.87 8.01 14.69
CA THR A 137 -5.55 8.05 15.34
C THR A 137 -4.52 7.24 14.56
N GLN A 138 -4.89 6.07 14.07
CA GLN A 138 -4.03 5.20 13.27
C GLN A 138 -3.79 5.77 11.87
N GLU A 139 -4.83 6.35 11.26
CA GLU A 139 -4.73 7.09 9.99
C GLU A 139 -3.74 8.26 10.13
N GLY A 140 -3.82 9.02 11.24
CA GLY A 140 -2.86 10.09 11.53
C GLY A 140 -1.42 9.58 11.62
N VAL A 141 -1.18 8.45 12.28
CA VAL A 141 0.16 7.83 12.36
C VAL A 141 0.65 7.37 10.99
N LEU A 142 -0.22 6.75 10.17
CA LEU A 142 0.12 6.34 8.82
C LEU A 142 0.44 7.57 7.95
N THR A 143 -0.33 8.64 8.06
CA THR A 143 -0.09 9.90 7.35
C THR A 143 1.27 10.51 7.73
N ILE A 144 1.64 10.47 9.01
CA ILE A 144 2.96 10.93 9.49
C ILE A 144 4.07 10.06 8.89
N ALA A 145 3.87 8.73 8.80
CA ALA A 145 4.86 7.82 8.21
C ALA A 145 5.12 8.15 6.73
N PHE A 146 4.09 8.40 5.93
CA PHE A 146 4.22 8.81 4.54
C PHE A 146 4.90 10.17 4.41
N HIS A 147 4.49 11.15 5.21
CA HIS A 147 5.10 12.47 5.20
C HIS A 147 6.58 12.43 5.57
N LEU A 148 6.95 11.62 6.57
CA LEU A 148 8.35 11.45 6.97
C LEU A 148 9.17 10.74 5.88
N ALA A 149 8.57 9.76 5.19
CA ALA A 149 9.21 9.12 4.05
C ALA A 149 9.53 10.12 2.94
N ASP A 150 8.58 11.01 2.61
CA ASP A 150 8.79 12.09 1.63
C ASP A 150 9.89 13.05 2.08
N GLU A 151 9.90 13.49 3.36
CA GLU A 151 10.93 14.37 3.90
C GLU A 151 12.33 13.73 3.89
N GLU A 152 12.44 12.43 4.12
CA GLU A 152 13.70 11.69 4.15
C GLU A 152 14.11 11.13 2.77
N GLY A 153 13.27 11.30 1.74
CA GLY A 153 13.49 10.81 0.37
C GLY A 153 13.47 9.28 0.28
N LEU A 154 12.68 8.63 1.13
CA LEU A 154 12.50 7.18 1.18
C LEU A 154 11.33 6.78 0.29
N LEU A 155 11.57 5.86 -0.64
CA LEU A 155 10.52 5.36 -1.52
C LEU A 155 9.66 4.33 -0.78
N LEU A 156 8.33 4.48 -0.89
CA LEU A 156 7.36 3.49 -0.40
C LEU A 156 6.77 2.75 -1.60
N LEU A 157 7.42 1.67 -2.00
CA LEU A 157 7.05 0.90 -3.18
C LEU A 157 6.07 -0.22 -2.84
N ASP A 158 6.27 -0.87 -1.71
CA ASP A 158 5.43 -1.99 -1.30
C ASP A 158 5.07 -1.98 0.20
N LEU A 159 4.54 -3.09 0.72
CA LEU A 159 4.12 -3.19 2.12
C LEU A 159 5.29 -3.38 3.08
N ASP A 160 6.45 -3.85 2.62
CA ASP A 160 7.66 -4.00 3.44
C ASP A 160 8.23 -2.62 3.75
N ASP A 161 8.22 -1.71 2.78
CA ASP A 161 8.57 -0.30 2.97
C ASP A 161 7.68 0.40 3.99
N VAL A 162 6.36 0.24 3.85
CA VAL A 162 5.40 0.81 4.80
C VAL A 162 5.65 0.26 6.20
N GLN A 163 5.94 -1.04 6.33
CA GLN A 163 6.24 -1.66 7.61
C GLN A 163 7.55 -1.14 8.20
N ALA A 164 8.61 -1.03 7.41
CA ALA A 164 9.90 -0.48 7.83
C ALA A 164 9.75 0.98 8.30
N MET A 165 8.98 1.78 7.56
CA MET A 165 8.70 3.16 7.93
C MET A 165 7.89 3.30 9.21
N LEU A 166 6.93 2.40 9.45
CA LEU A 166 6.18 2.35 10.72
C LEU A 166 7.07 1.98 11.91
N VAL A 167 8.04 1.07 11.73
CA VAL A 167 9.04 0.75 12.75
C VAL A 167 9.90 1.97 13.05
N HIS A 168 10.40 2.64 12.01
CA HIS A 168 11.18 3.87 12.13
C HIS A 168 10.41 4.98 12.88
N CYS A 169 9.11 5.15 12.59
CA CYS A 169 8.25 6.06 13.35
C CYS A 169 8.09 5.66 14.83
N ALA A 170 8.00 4.36 15.12
CA ALA A 170 7.88 3.88 16.51
C ALA A 170 9.17 4.08 17.32
N GLU A 171 10.33 3.98 16.70
CA GLU A 171 11.63 4.25 17.32
C GLU A 171 11.80 5.73 17.66
N ARG A 172 11.26 6.63 16.84
CA ARG A 172 11.29 8.09 16.99
C ARG A 172 10.01 8.67 17.58
N ALA A 173 9.18 7.86 18.22
CA ALA A 173 7.85 8.25 18.69
C ALA A 173 7.83 9.52 19.52
N ASP A 174 8.78 9.73 20.43
CA ASP A 174 8.86 10.91 21.32
C ASP A 174 9.15 12.20 20.52
N GLU A 175 10.07 12.13 19.55
CA GLU A 175 10.40 13.23 18.65
C GLU A 175 9.20 13.58 17.76
N LEU A 176 8.64 12.58 17.08
CA LEU A 176 7.53 12.75 16.15
C LEU A 176 6.26 13.22 16.84
N SER A 177 6.00 12.73 18.06
CA SER A 177 4.87 13.21 18.88
C SER A 177 4.98 14.69 19.24
N THR A 178 6.20 15.19 19.43
CA THR A 178 6.44 16.62 19.67
C THR A 178 6.21 17.46 18.41
N ARG A 179 6.55 16.93 17.23
CA ARG A 179 6.49 17.66 15.96
C ARG A 179 5.13 17.60 15.28
N TYR A 180 4.50 16.42 15.27
CA TYR A 180 3.30 16.15 14.46
C TYR A 180 2.08 15.73 15.28
N GLY A 181 2.23 15.43 16.57
CA GLY A 181 1.17 14.92 17.43
C GLY A 181 1.38 13.45 17.81
N ASN A 182 0.36 12.87 18.40
CA ASN A 182 0.46 11.60 19.13
C ASN A 182 0.85 10.40 18.25
N VAL A 183 2.13 10.04 18.25
CA VAL A 183 2.64 8.78 17.65
C VAL A 183 2.90 7.79 18.78
N THR A 184 2.14 6.69 18.84
CA THR A 184 2.30 5.67 19.88
C THR A 184 2.69 4.32 19.31
N LYS A 185 3.52 3.57 20.04
CA LYS A 185 3.86 2.17 19.69
C LYS A 185 2.60 1.28 19.59
N ALA A 186 1.56 1.59 20.36
CA ALA A 186 0.29 0.87 20.31
C ALA A 186 -0.44 1.07 18.99
N SER A 187 -0.48 2.31 18.47
CA SER A 187 -1.07 2.62 17.16
C SER A 187 -0.26 1.97 16.03
N VAL A 188 1.06 2.08 16.07
CA VAL A 188 1.94 1.39 15.09
C VAL A 188 1.68 -0.13 15.09
N GLY A 189 1.68 -0.77 16.27
CA GLY A 189 1.41 -2.20 16.36
C GLY A 189 0.00 -2.60 15.89
N ALA A 190 -0.98 -1.70 15.98
CA ALA A 190 -2.31 -1.94 15.41
C ALA A 190 -2.28 -1.90 13.89
N ILE A 191 -1.59 -0.92 13.28
CA ILE A 191 -1.43 -0.81 11.82
C ILE A 191 -0.69 -2.04 11.28
N GLN A 192 0.41 -2.46 11.93
CA GLN A 192 1.17 -3.64 11.52
C GLN A 192 0.32 -4.93 11.50
N ARG A 193 -0.59 -5.10 12.46
CA ARG A 193 -1.53 -6.25 12.44
C ARG A 193 -2.49 -6.19 11.25
N GLN A 194 -2.95 -5.00 10.87
CA GLN A 194 -3.81 -4.83 9.69
C GLN A 194 -3.02 -5.06 8.39
N LEU A 195 -1.76 -4.63 8.32
CA LEU A 195 -0.87 -4.96 7.20
C LEU A 195 -0.69 -6.48 7.05
N LEU A 196 -0.46 -7.20 8.15
CA LEU A 196 -0.35 -8.66 8.11
C LEU A 196 -1.64 -9.32 7.61
N GLN A 197 -2.81 -8.81 8.03
CA GLN A 197 -4.09 -9.27 7.51
C GLN A 197 -4.23 -9.00 6.00
N LEU A 198 -3.83 -7.81 5.54
CA LEU A 198 -3.85 -7.46 4.12
C LEU A 198 -2.95 -8.39 3.29
N ARG A 199 -1.74 -8.71 3.77
CA ARG A 199 -0.82 -9.67 3.14
C ARG A 199 -1.50 -11.04 2.98
N SER A 200 -2.18 -11.54 4.02
CA SER A 200 -2.90 -12.82 3.96
C SER A 200 -4.05 -12.83 2.95
N GLN A 201 -4.52 -11.66 2.51
CA GLN A 201 -5.56 -11.48 1.50
C GLN A 201 -5.00 -11.22 0.09
N GLY A 202 -3.68 -11.30 -0.09
CA GLY A 202 -3.02 -11.10 -1.37
C GLY A 202 -2.49 -9.67 -1.60
N GLY A 203 -2.40 -8.84 -0.55
CA GLY A 203 -1.86 -7.49 -0.65
C GLY A 203 -0.45 -7.44 -1.24
N ASP A 204 0.40 -8.41 -0.94
CA ASP A 204 1.77 -8.48 -1.47
C ASP A 204 1.83 -8.64 -3.00
N HIS A 205 0.77 -9.16 -3.62
CA HIS A 205 0.68 -9.22 -5.09
C HIS A 205 0.31 -7.88 -5.70
N PHE A 206 -0.45 -7.08 -4.96
CA PHE A 206 -0.93 -5.79 -5.45
C PHE A 206 0.09 -4.66 -5.26
N PHE A 207 0.84 -4.64 -4.15
CA PHE A 207 1.81 -3.59 -3.90
C PHE A 207 3.19 -3.95 -4.46
N GLY A 208 3.81 -3.01 -5.20
CA GLY A 208 5.14 -3.15 -5.77
C GLY A 208 5.27 -2.62 -7.18
N GLU A 209 6.40 -2.93 -7.82
CA GLU A 209 6.75 -2.50 -9.17
C GLU A 209 6.87 -3.68 -10.14
N PRO A 210 6.72 -3.45 -11.47
CA PRO A 210 6.33 -2.18 -12.07
C PRO A 210 4.88 -1.82 -11.75
N ALA A 211 4.64 -0.55 -11.40
CA ALA A 211 3.29 -0.03 -11.19
C ALA A 211 2.54 0.06 -12.51
N LEU A 212 1.23 -0.06 -12.45
CA LEU A 212 0.36 0.04 -13.62
C LEU A 212 0.41 1.45 -14.21
N ASP A 213 0.79 1.54 -15.48
CA ASP A 213 0.63 2.75 -16.28
C ASP A 213 -0.80 2.81 -16.84
N LEU A 214 -1.60 3.75 -16.38
CA LEU A 214 -2.98 3.90 -16.84
C LEU A 214 -3.11 4.24 -18.33
N ALA A 215 -2.04 4.72 -18.98
CA ALA A 215 -2.01 4.88 -20.42
C ALA A 215 -2.23 3.55 -21.17
N ASP A 216 -1.83 2.43 -20.58
CA ASP A 216 -2.05 1.11 -21.14
C ASP A 216 -3.51 0.68 -21.17
N PHE A 217 -4.36 1.31 -20.35
CA PHE A 217 -5.81 1.10 -20.41
C PHE A 217 -6.52 1.95 -21.48
N ILE A 218 -5.85 3.00 -21.99
CA ILE A 218 -6.43 3.95 -22.93
C ILE A 218 -5.85 3.76 -24.33
N ARG A 219 -5.81 2.51 -24.79
CA ARG A 219 -5.23 2.15 -26.09
C ARG A 219 -6.29 1.72 -27.10
N THR A 220 -5.94 1.87 -28.35
CA THR A 220 -6.67 1.28 -29.49
C THR A 220 -5.76 0.28 -30.21
N ASP A 221 -6.36 -0.70 -30.87
CA ASP A 221 -5.65 -1.60 -31.78
C ASP A 221 -5.32 -0.89 -33.12
N ASP A 222 -4.61 -1.59 -34.00
CA ASP A 222 -4.21 -1.09 -35.33
C ASP A 222 -5.42 -0.76 -36.24
N ASN A 223 -6.59 -1.30 -35.94
CA ASN A 223 -7.83 -1.02 -36.66
C ASN A 223 -8.59 0.17 -36.07
N GLY A 224 -8.07 0.80 -35.01
CA GLY A 224 -8.70 1.91 -34.30
C GLY A 224 -9.79 1.47 -33.32
N HIS A 225 -9.93 0.17 -32.99
CA HIS A 225 -10.84 -0.30 -31.97
C HIS A 225 -10.24 -0.09 -30.58
N GLY A 226 -11.04 0.33 -29.62
CA GLY A 226 -10.63 0.45 -28.22
C GLY A 226 -10.33 -0.93 -27.65
N VAL A 227 -9.20 -1.06 -26.95
CA VAL A 227 -8.85 -2.30 -26.24
C VAL A 227 -9.79 -2.49 -25.04
N ILE A 228 -10.30 -3.72 -24.88
CA ILE A 228 -11.12 -4.11 -23.73
C ILE A 228 -10.20 -4.74 -22.69
N ASN A 229 -9.95 -4.00 -21.61
CA ASN A 229 -9.17 -4.46 -20.47
C ASN A 229 -10.08 -5.28 -19.53
N ILE A 230 -9.79 -6.54 -19.34
CA ILE A 230 -10.59 -7.46 -18.52
C ILE A 230 -9.78 -7.86 -17.31
N LEU A 231 -10.22 -7.44 -16.13
CA LEU A 231 -9.66 -7.85 -14.85
C LEU A 231 -10.31 -9.15 -14.39
N ALA A 232 -9.54 -10.21 -14.21
CA ALA A 232 -9.98 -11.41 -13.52
C ALA A 232 -10.16 -11.09 -12.02
N ALA A 233 -11.41 -10.99 -11.58
CA ALA A 233 -11.76 -10.58 -10.22
C ALA A 233 -12.38 -11.71 -9.38
N ASP A 234 -12.40 -12.94 -9.88
CA ASP A 234 -12.99 -14.10 -9.21
C ASP A 234 -12.37 -14.39 -7.84
N LYS A 235 -11.05 -14.32 -7.72
CA LYS A 235 -10.33 -14.46 -6.44
C LYS A 235 -10.50 -13.25 -5.51
N LEU A 236 -10.66 -12.05 -6.07
CA LEU A 236 -10.87 -10.83 -5.31
C LEU A 236 -12.20 -10.81 -4.55
N MET A 237 -13.18 -11.63 -4.95
CA MET A 237 -14.42 -11.82 -4.19
C MET A 237 -14.20 -12.31 -2.76
N ALA A 238 -13.09 -13.03 -2.50
CA ALA A 238 -12.73 -13.45 -1.14
C ALA A 238 -12.23 -12.27 -0.28
N SER A 239 -11.92 -11.13 -0.90
CA SER A 239 -11.42 -9.92 -0.25
C SER A 239 -12.14 -8.67 -0.79
N PRO A 240 -13.44 -8.46 -0.50
CA PRO A 240 -14.24 -7.39 -1.09
C PRO A 240 -13.64 -5.99 -0.85
N ARG A 241 -13.00 -5.79 0.31
CA ARG A 241 -12.34 -4.54 0.63
C ARG A 241 -11.14 -4.26 -0.28
N LEU A 242 -10.30 -5.25 -0.54
CA LEU A 242 -9.18 -5.12 -1.48
C LEU A 242 -9.71 -4.78 -2.89
N TYR A 243 -10.75 -5.49 -3.33
CA TYR A 243 -11.41 -5.23 -4.61
C TYR A 243 -11.95 -3.79 -4.72
N ALA A 244 -12.73 -3.35 -3.75
CA ALA A 244 -13.31 -2.01 -3.74
C ALA A 244 -12.23 -0.91 -3.68
N THR A 245 -11.18 -1.10 -2.86
CA THR A 245 -10.09 -0.14 -2.74
C THR A 245 -9.24 -0.07 -4.01
N PHE A 246 -8.95 -1.22 -4.62
CA PHE A 246 -8.26 -1.26 -5.91
C PHE A 246 -9.02 -0.49 -7.00
N LEU A 247 -10.32 -0.74 -7.13
CA LEU A 247 -11.14 -0.03 -8.13
C LEU A 247 -11.24 1.47 -7.83
N LEU A 248 -11.34 1.84 -6.56
CA LEU A 248 -11.35 3.24 -6.16
C LEU A 248 -10.00 3.92 -6.43
N TRP A 249 -8.87 3.26 -6.11
CA TRP A 249 -7.55 3.76 -6.45
C TRP A 249 -7.43 4.03 -7.95
N MET A 250 -7.79 3.06 -8.78
CA MET A 250 -7.72 3.19 -10.23
C MET A 250 -8.58 4.34 -10.77
N LEU A 251 -9.82 4.49 -10.26
CA LEU A 251 -10.68 5.62 -10.64
C LEU A 251 -10.12 6.96 -10.15
N SER A 252 -9.52 6.99 -8.96
CA SER A 252 -8.91 8.20 -8.39
C SER A 252 -7.68 8.62 -9.18
N GLU A 253 -6.82 7.66 -9.54
CA GLU A 253 -5.63 7.90 -10.34
C GLU A 253 -5.99 8.42 -11.74
N LEU A 254 -7.02 7.84 -12.37
CA LEU A 254 -7.56 8.38 -13.64
C LEU A 254 -8.11 9.79 -13.49
N PHE A 255 -8.76 10.08 -12.36
CA PHE A 255 -9.26 11.42 -12.11
C PHE A 255 -8.11 12.45 -11.95
N GLU A 256 -7.00 12.06 -11.37
CA GLU A 256 -5.83 12.94 -11.18
C GLU A 256 -5.04 13.11 -12.48
N THR A 257 -4.81 12.03 -13.22
CA THR A 257 -3.96 12.03 -14.40
C THR A 257 -4.62 12.54 -15.68
N LEU A 258 -5.93 12.28 -15.86
CA LEU A 258 -6.62 12.68 -17.08
C LEU A 258 -6.92 14.18 -17.10
N PRO A 259 -6.77 14.85 -18.26
CA PRO A 259 -7.14 16.24 -18.40
C PRO A 259 -8.67 16.42 -18.37
N GLU A 260 -9.14 17.58 -17.94
CA GLU A 260 -10.53 18.00 -18.05
C GLU A 260 -10.93 18.15 -19.53
N VAL A 261 -11.93 17.38 -19.97
CA VAL A 261 -12.39 17.40 -21.37
C VAL A 261 -13.88 17.74 -21.52
N GLY A 262 -14.61 17.81 -20.41
CA GLY A 262 -16.04 18.10 -20.41
C GLY A 262 -16.89 16.99 -21.06
N ASP A 263 -17.71 17.34 -22.05
CA ASP A 263 -18.54 16.40 -22.82
C ASP A 263 -17.91 16.14 -24.21
N PRO A 264 -16.94 15.23 -24.34
CA PRO A 264 -16.32 14.90 -25.63
C PRO A 264 -17.30 14.15 -26.53
N ASP A 265 -17.02 14.05 -27.84
CA ASP A 265 -17.89 13.35 -28.79
C ASP A 265 -18.02 11.85 -28.50
N LYS A 266 -17.02 11.25 -27.85
CA LYS A 266 -17.03 9.89 -27.30
C LYS A 266 -16.21 9.83 -26.02
N PRO A 267 -16.49 8.90 -25.09
CA PRO A 267 -15.68 8.75 -23.87
C PRO A 267 -14.21 8.46 -24.18
N LYS A 268 -13.32 8.84 -23.26
CA LYS A 268 -11.91 8.46 -23.25
C LYS A 268 -11.72 7.02 -22.80
N LEU A 269 -12.56 6.58 -21.86
CA LEU A 269 -12.56 5.24 -21.29
C LEU A 269 -13.94 4.95 -20.72
N VAL A 270 -14.37 3.70 -20.75
CA VAL A 270 -15.61 3.25 -20.11
C VAL A 270 -15.30 2.11 -19.15
N PHE A 271 -15.79 2.23 -17.92
CA PHE A 271 -15.73 1.18 -16.90
C PHE A 271 -17.03 0.41 -16.79
N PHE A 272 -16.94 -0.91 -16.72
CA PHE A 272 -18.02 -1.77 -16.29
C PHE A 272 -17.64 -2.47 -15.00
N PHE A 273 -18.41 -2.24 -13.95
CA PHE A 273 -18.28 -2.95 -12.68
C PHE A 273 -19.33 -4.03 -12.59
N ASP A 274 -18.94 -5.27 -12.91
CA ASP A 274 -19.83 -6.41 -12.70
C ASP A 274 -19.98 -6.71 -11.21
N GLU A 275 -21.14 -7.22 -10.81
CA GLU A 275 -21.54 -7.43 -9.41
C GLU A 275 -21.27 -6.20 -8.53
N ALA A 276 -21.71 -5.03 -9.00
CA ALA A 276 -21.40 -3.74 -8.40
C ALA A 276 -21.80 -3.60 -6.92
N HIS A 277 -22.69 -4.46 -6.42
CA HIS A 277 -23.01 -4.51 -4.99
C HIS A 277 -21.77 -4.77 -4.11
N LEU A 278 -20.76 -5.49 -4.62
CA LEU A 278 -19.51 -5.76 -3.90
C LEU A 278 -18.70 -4.49 -3.58
N LEU A 279 -18.94 -3.39 -4.28
CA LEU A 279 -18.31 -2.09 -3.99
C LEU A 279 -18.93 -1.39 -2.77
N PHE A 280 -20.15 -1.77 -2.41
CA PHE A 280 -20.95 -1.09 -1.40
C PHE A 280 -21.31 -1.99 -0.22
N ASP A 281 -21.42 -3.30 -0.44
CA ASP A 281 -21.69 -4.27 0.62
C ASP A 281 -20.50 -4.36 1.59
N ASP A 282 -20.77 -4.20 2.89
CA ASP A 282 -19.76 -4.22 3.95
C ASP A 282 -18.60 -3.21 3.78
N ALA A 283 -18.74 -2.25 2.84
CA ALA A 283 -17.76 -1.19 2.66
C ALA A 283 -17.87 -0.15 3.80
N PRO A 284 -16.74 0.35 4.34
CA PRO A 284 -16.79 1.48 5.26
C PRO A 284 -17.48 2.69 4.62
N GLU A 285 -18.29 3.42 5.38
CA GLU A 285 -19.03 4.61 4.90
C GLU A 285 -18.12 5.60 4.16
N ALA A 286 -16.94 5.87 4.71
CA ALA A 286 -15.96 6.76 4.08
C ALA A 286 -15.43 6.26 2.72
N LEU A 287 -15.41 4.94 2.48
CA LEU A 287 -15.06 4.37 1.17
C LEU A 287 -16.20 4.58 0.18
N THR A 288 -17.44 4.34 0.62
CA THR A 288 -18.66 4.59 -0.19
C THR A 288 -18.76 6.06 -0.60
N GLU A 289 -18.59 6.99 0.35
CA GLU A 289 -18.58 8.44 0.07
C GLU A 289 -17.51 8.83 -0.97
N LYS A 290 -16.33 8.21 -0.89
CA LYS A 290 -15.27 8.48 -1.87
C LYS A 290 -15.60 7.95 -3.26
N ILE A 291 -16.19 6.75 -3.35
CA ILE A 291 -16.70 6.21 -4.63
C ILE A 291 -17.76 7.16 -5.22
N GLU A 292 -18.71 7.63 -4.43
CA GLU A 292 -19.72 8.60 -4.85
C GLU A 292 -19.10 9.89 -5.38
N GLN A 293 -18.10 10.43 -4.67
CA GLN A 293 -17.39 11.64 -5.08
C GLN A 293 -16.67 11.43 -6.41
N VAL A 294 -15.91 10.34 -6.55
CA VAL A 294 -15.15 10.07 -7.77
C VAL A 294 -16.09 9.83 -8.96
N VAL A 295 -17.12 9.01 -8.81
CA VAL A 295 -18.11 8.78 -9.87
C VAL A 295 -18.76 10.10 -10.34
N ARG A 296 -19.07 11.01 -9.43
CA ARG A 296 -19.62 12.33 -9.78
C ARG A 296 -18.66 13.19 -10.59
N LEU A 297 -17.36 13.14 -10.25
CA LEU A 297 -16.35 14.05 -10.81
C LEU A 297 -15.70 13.51 -12.09
N ILE A 298 -15.50 12.19 -12.20
CA ILE A 298 -14.71 11.57 -13.28
C ILE A 298 -15.35 11.77 -14.67
N ARG A 299 -16.64 12.12 -14.70
CA ARG A 299 -17.33 12.50 -15.91
C ARG A 299 -16.64 13.67 -16.63
N SER A 300 -16.12 14.67 -15.89
CA SER A 300 -15.42 15.82 -16.48
C SER A 300 -14.14 15.43 -17.22
N LYS A 301 -13.58 14.26 -16.88
CA LYS A 301 -12.42 13.65 -17.55
C LYS A 301 -12.79 12.82 -18.77
N GLY A 302 -14.08 12.77 -19.12
CA GLY A 302 -14.57 11.99 -20.26
C GLY A 302 -14.68 10.49 -19.99
N VAL A 303 -14.72 10.06 -18.72
CA VAL A 303 -14.83 8.65 -18.35
C VAL A 303 -16.27 8.29 -18.02
N GLY A 304 -16.77 7.19 -18.61
CA GLY A 304 -18.08 6.61 -18.31
C GLY A 304 -17.95 5.47 -17.30
N VAL A 305 -18.88 5.38 -16.36
CA VAL A 305 -18.93 4.29 -15.37
C VAL A 305 -20.30 3.60 -15.45
N TYR A 306 -20.29 2.29 -15.66
CA TYR A 306 -21.50 1.47 -15.77
C TYR A 306 -21.48 0.39 -14.68
N PHE A 307 -22.47 0.44 -13.81
CA PHE A 307 -22.65 -0.57 -12.78
C PHE A 307 -23.54 -1.69 -13.29
N VAL A 308 -23.13 -2.92 -13.07
CA VAL A 308 -23.91 -4.11 -13.39
C VAL A 308 -24.24 -4.83 -12.08
N THR A 309 -25.53 -4.97 -11.78
CA THR A 309 -25.96 -5.57 -10.50
C THR A 309 -27.19 -6.46 -10.67
N GLN A 310 -27.41 -7.36 -9.74
CA GLN A 310 -28.59 -8.18 -9.71
C GLN A 310 -29.82 -7.42 -9.20
N ASN A 311 -29.61 -6.41 -8.36
CA ASN A 311 -30.67 -5.65 -7.76
C ASN A 311 -30.34 -4.15 -7.80
N PRO A 312 -31.17 -3.31 -8.44
CA PRO A 312 -30.88 -1.87 -8.59
C PRO A 312 -30.81 -1.11 -7.25
N VAL A 313 -31.43 -1.60 -6.18
CA VAL A 313 -31.37 -0.96 -4.84
C VAL A 313 -30.07 -1.26 -4.07
N ASP A 314 -29.19 -2.09 -4.60
CA ASP A 314 -27.88 -2.33 -4.01
C ASP A 314 -26.90 -1.17 -4.29
N ILE A 315 -27.26 -0.29 -5.23
CA ILE A 315 -26.50 0.93 -5.53
C ILE A 315 -27.03 2.07 -4.67
N PRO A 316 -26.19 2.77 -3.90
CA PRO A 316 -26.61 3.93 -3.10
C PRO A 316 -27.30 5.00 -3.94
N ASP A 317 -28.33 5.65 -3.40
CA ASP A 317 -29.13 6.65 -4.11
C ASP A 317 -28.30 7.81 -4.68
N ALA A 318 -27.23 8.21 -3.95
CA ALA A 318 -26.33 9.27 -4.39
C ALA A 318 -25.56 8.89 -5.66
N VAL A 319 -25.17 7.62 -5.82
CA VAL A 319 -24.56 7.07 -7.05
C VAL A 319 -25.64 6.85 -8.10
N ALA A 320 -26.75 6.19 -7.75
CA ALA A 320 -27.84 5.86 -8.67
C ALA A 320 -28.41 7.10 -9.37
N GLY A 321 -28.43 8.25 -8.69
CA GLY A 321 -28.81 9.54 -9.24
C GLY A 321 -27.90 10.08 -10.35
N GLN A 322 -26.67 9.57 -10.48
CA GLN A 322 -25.71 9.95 -11.53
C GLN A 322 -25.82 9.04 -12.77
N LEU A 323 -26.54 7.89 -12.68
CA LEU A 323 -26.60 6.88 -13.72
C LEU A 323 -27.71 7.20 -14.74
N GLY A 324 -27.35 8.01 -15.74
CA GLY A 324 -28.32 8.52 -16.72
C GLY A 324 -28.78 7.50 -17.76
N ASN A 325 -27.98 6.47 -18.04
CA ASN A 325 -28.29 5.44 -19.03
C ASN A 325 -28.71 4.15 -18.31
N ARG A 326 -29.92 3.65 -18.54
CA ARG A 326 -30.50 2.55 -17.78
C ARG A 326 -30.96 1.42 -18.66
N VAL A 327 -30.53 0.20 -18.31
CA VAL A 327 -30.96 -1.05 -18.90
C VAL A 327 -31.41 -1.98 -17.77
N GLN A 328 -32.70 -2.24 -17.67
CA GLN A 328 -33.29 -3.07 -16.64
C GLN A 328 -33.83 -4.38 -17.24
N HIS A 329 -33.14 -5.47 -16.96
CA HIS A 329 -33.63 -6.83 -17.24
C HIS A 329 -34.66 -7.27 -16.22
N ALA A 330 -35.25 -8.44 -16.43
CA ALA A 330 -36.26 -9.00 -15.54
C ALA A 330 -35.78 -9.07 -14.08
N LEU A 331 -36.64 -8.67 -13.17
CA LEU A 331 -36.53 -8.97 -11.74
C LEU A 331 -37.58 -10.03 -11.36
N ARG A 332 -37.24 -10.86 -10.38
CA ARG A 332 -38.15 -11.81 -9.77
C ARG A 332 -38.49 -11.30 -8.37
N ALA A 333 -39.75 -11.30 -8.00
CA ALA A 333 -40.17 -10.77 -6.70
C ALA A 333 -40.90 -11.87 -5.89
N PHE A 334 -40.13 -12.61 -5.14
CA PHE A 334 -40.63 -13.63 -4.21
C PHE A 334 -40.76 -13.08 -2.78
N THR A 335 -40.13 -11.97 -2.48
CA THR A 335 -40.07 -11.36 -1.14
C THR A 335 -40.53 -9.91 -1.15
N PRO A 336 -41.00 -9.37 0.00
CA PRO A 336 -41.33 -7.94 0.10
C PRO A 336 -40.15 -7.00 -0.19
N LYS A 337 -38.90 -7.43 0.04
CA LYS A 337 -37.70 -6.66 -0.31
C LYS A 337 -37.57 -6.54 -1.83
N GLU A 338 -37.75 -7.64 -2.56
CA GLU A 338 -37.68 -7.68 -4.02
C GLU A 338 -38.83 -6.90 -4.67
N GLN A 339 -40.04 -6.95 -4.09
CA GLN A 339 -41.15 -6.12 -4.56
C GLN A 339 -40.85 -4.62 -4.43
N ARG A 340 -40.22 -4.20 -3.32
CA ARG A 340 -39.76 -2.80 -3.16
C ARG A 340 -38.71 -2.43 -4.20
N ALA A 341 -37.80 -3.35 -4.53
CA ALA A 341 -36.79 -3.13 -5.55
C ALA A 341 -37.42 -2.92 -6.95
N ILE A 342 -38.44 -3.69 -7.32
CA ILE A 342 -39.17 -3.49 -8.58
C ILE A 342 -39.84 -2.12 -8.59
N LYS A 343 -40.49 -1.72 -7.50
CA LYS A 343 -41.12 -0.40 -7.39
C LYS A 343 -40.10 0.73 -7.53
N ALA A 344 -38.99 0.63 -6.78
CA ALA A 344 -37.92 1.61 -6.87
C ALA A 344 -37.30 1.70 -8.28
N ALA A 345 -37.06 0.55 -8.94
CA ALA A 345 -36.60 0.53 -10.32
C ALA A 345 -37.60 1.21 -11.28
N ALA A 346 -38.89 0.91 -11.14
CA ALA A 346 -39.94 1.46 -11.99
C ALA A 346 -40.04 2.99 -11.87
N GLU A 347 -39.89 3.54 -10.67
CA GLU A 347 -39.96 4.98 -10.40
C GLU A 347 -38.76 5.77 -10.98
N THR A 348 -37.68 5.11 -11.37
CA THR A 348 -36.47 5.76 -11.91
C THR A 348 -36.49 5.99 -13.41
N PHE A 349 -37.46 5.44 -14.12
CA PHE A 349 -37.60 5.59 -15.57
C PHE A 349 -38.45 6.79 -15.96
N ARG A 350 -38.09 7.45 -17.07
CA ARG A 350 -39.01 8.39 -17.70
C ARG A 350 -40.23 7.65 -18.22
N PRO A 351 -41.45 8.00 -17.79
CA PRO A 351 -42.65 7.25 -18.15
C PRO A 351 -42.90 7.17 -19.67
N ASN A 352 -43.36 5.99 -20.09
CA ASN A 352 -43.96 5.76 -21.40
C ASN A 352 -45.43 5.35 -21.15
N PRO A 353 -46.43 6.13 -21.64
CA PRO A 353 -47.84 5.83 -21.39
C PRO A 353 -48.29 4.44 -21.88
N ALA A 354 -47.56 3.81 -22.80
CA ALA A 354 -47.88 2.49 -23.34
C ALA A 354 -47.32 1.34 -22.48
N ILE A 355 -46.49 1.61 -21.43
CA ILE A 355 -45.77 0.60 -20.66
C ILE A 355 -46.03 0.82 -19.17
N ASP A 356 -46.68 -0.14 -18.51
CA ASP A 356 -46.62 -0.28 -17.05
C ASP A 356 -45.30 -0.90 -16.67
N VAL A 357 -44.36 -0.05 -16.22
CA VAL A 357 -42.96 -0.43 -15.94
C VAL A 357 -42.90 -1.50 -14.85
N GLY A 358 -43.69 -1.39 -13.80
CA GLY A 358 -43.68 -2.33 -12.68
C GLY A 358 -44.09 -3.74 -13.11
N SER A 359 -45.15 -3.88 -13.87
CA SER A 359 -45.60 -5.16 -14.44
C SER A 359 -44.61 -5.67 -15.49
N ALA A 360 -44.15 -4.80 -16.39
CA ALA A 360 -43.26 -5.15 -17.47
C ALA A 360 -41.94 -5.76 -16.95
N ILE A 361 -41.31 -5.22 -15.88
CA ILE A 361 -40.07 -5.74 -15.29
C ILE A 361 -40.20 -7.22 -14.93
N THR A 362 -41.37 -7.66 -14.44
CA THR A 362 -41.59 -9.06 -14.02
C THR A 362 -41.86 -10.00 -15.19
N GLU A 363 -42.33 -9.46 -16.32
CA GLU A 363 -42.75 -10.19 -17.51
C GLU A 363 -41.66 -10.29 -18.60
N LEU A 364 -40.55 -9.54 -18.47
CA LEU A 364 -39.46 -9.60 -19.41
C LEU A 364 -38.91 -11.01 -19.59
N LYS A 365 -38.66 -11.40 -20.82
CA LYS A 365 -38.01 -12.66 -21.19
C LYS A 365 -36.52 -12.50 -21.18
N VAL A 366 -35.79 -13.62 -21.22
CA VAL A 366 -34.33 -13.64 -21.38
C VAL A 366 -33.93 -12.87 -22.65
N GLY A 367 -33.00 -11.92 -22.51
CA GLY A 367 -32.57 -11.06 -23.58
C GLY A 367 -33.55 -9.93 -23.94
N GLU A 368 -34.54 -9.65 -23.09
CA GLU A 368 -35.35 -8.44 -23.11
C GLU A 368 -34.94 -7.54 -21.95
N ALA A 369 -35.06 -6.23 -22.14
CA ALA A 369 -34.86 -5.24 -21.10
C ALA A 369 -35.77 -4.02 -21.28
N LEU A 370 -36.02 -3.31 -20.20
CA LEU A 370 -36.51 -1.92 -20.26
C LEU A 370 -35.29 -1.01 -20.41
N VAL A 371 -35.31 -0.19 -21.45
CA VAL A 371 -34.18 0.66 -21.80
C VAL A 371 -34.64 2.12 -21.79
N SER A 372 -33.86 2.98 -21.15
CA SER A 372 -33.97 4.44 -21.19
C SER A 372 -32.57 5.03 -21.26
N LEU A 373 -32.24 5.69 -22.33
CA LEU A 373 -30.93 6.23 -22.63
C LEU A 373 -30.98 7.75 -22.79
N LEU A 374 -29.88 8.42 -22.46
CA LEU A 374 -29.79 9.86 -22.65
C LEU A 374 -29.74 10.22 -24.13
N GLN A 375 -30.63 11.10 -24.52
CA GLN A 375 -30.72 11.67 -25.86
C GLN A 375 -29.64 12.74 -26.10
N ALA A 376 -29.52 13.23 -27.32
CA ALA A 376 -28.53 14.24 -27.68
C ALA A 376 -28.64 15.54 -26.85
N ASP A 377 -29.84 15.91 -26.41
CA ASP A 377 -30.09 17.04 -25.51
C ASP A 377 -29.77 16.77 -24.04
N GLY A 378 -29.47 15.52 -23.70
CA GLY A 378 -29.18 15.06 -22.33
C GLY A 378 -30.41 14.66 -21.52
N SER A 379 -31.63 14.71 -22.09
CA SER A 379 -32.81 14.18 -21.45
C SER A 379 -32.86 12.64 -21.58
N PRO A 380 -33.37 11.89 -20.58
CA PRO A 380 -33.61 10.47 -20.74
C PRO A 380 -34.72 10.21 -21.78
N SER A 381 -34.57 9.17 -22.61
CA SER A 381 -35.64 8.71 -23.46
C SER A 381 -36.80 8.13 -22.64
N PRO A 382 -38.06 8.19 -23.12
CA PRO A 382 -39.12 7.37 -22.53
C PRO A 382 -38.69 5.91 -22.49
N VAL A 383 -39.04 5.19 -21.42
CA VAL A 383 -38.70 3.78 -21.27
C VAL A 383 -39.30 2.96 -22.42
N GLU A 384 -38.51 2.01 -22.95
CA GLU A 384 -38.93 1.12 -24.04
C GLU A 384 -38.59 -0.33 -23.73
N ARG A 385 -39.57 -1.26 -23.95
CA ARG A 385 -39.31 -2.70 -23.89
C ARG A 385 -38.52 -3.13 -25.11
N THR A 386 -37.30 -3.51 -24.91
CA THR A 386 -36.26 -3.67 -25.92
C THR A 386 -35.79 -5.11 -26.04
N LEU A 387 -35.72 -5.61 -27.24
CA LEU A 387 -35.02 -6.84 -27.61
C LEU A 387 -33.53 -6.51 -27.69
N ILE A 388 -32.73 -7.06 -26.79
CA ILE A 388 -31.29 -6.75 -26.71
C ILE A 388 -30.54 -7.43 -27.87
N ALA A 389 -29.65 -6.66 -28.50
CA ALA A 389 -28.79 -7.14 -29.57
C ALA A 389 -27.79 -8.19 -29.03
N PRO A 390 -27.56 -9.29 -29.75
CA PRO A 390 -26.57 -10.28 -29.37
C PRO A 390 -25.16 -9.74 -29.60
N PRO A 391 -24.15 -10.16 -28.76
CA PRO A 391 -22.75 -9.85 -28.99
C PRO A 391 -22.23 -10.59 -30.22
N ARG A 392 -21.10 -10.15 -30.74
CA ARG A 392 -20.40 -10.77 -31.88
C ARG A 392 -19.34 -11.78 -31.42
N SER A 393 -18.81 -11.58 -30.24
CA SER A 393 -17.83 -12.46 -29.62
C SER A 393 -18.48 -13.67 -28.99
N ARG A 394 -17.63 -14.57 -28.51
CA ARG A 394 -18.05 -15.75 -27.77
C ARG A 394 -18.55 -15.37 -26.39
N VAL A 395 -19.72 -15.84 -26.03
CA VAL A 395 -20.24 -15.75 -24.65
C VAL A 395 -19.65 -16.89 -23.80
N GLY A 396 -19.12 -16.56 -22.64
CA GLY A 396 -18.61 -17.51 -21.67
C GLY A 396 -17.10 -17.46 -21.45
N VAL A 397 -16.59 -18.44 -20.73
CA VAL A 397 -15.21 -18.48 -20.23
C VAL A 397 -14.19 -18.80 -21.32
N LEU A 398 -12.95 -18.38 -21.11
CA LEU A 398 -11.78 -18.86 -21.85
C LEU A 398 -11.29 -20.19 -21.30
N THR A 399 -10.82 -21.05 -22.18
CA THR A 399 -9.99 -22.18 -21.75
C THR A 399 -8.61 -21.68 -21.30
N PRO A 400 -7.87 -22.41 -20.46
CA PRO A 400 -6.50 -22.01 -20.09
C PRO A 400 -5.57 -21.82 -21.28
N VAL A 401 -5.72 -22.63 -22.35
CA VAL A 401 -4.91 -22.50 -23.55
C VAL A 401 -5.22 -21.21 -24.32
N GLU A 402 -6.50 -20.91 -24.52
CA GLU A 402 -6.92 -19.67 -25.19
C GLU A 402 -6.45 -18.43 -24.41
N ARG A 403 -6.58 -18.46 -23.08
CA ARG A 403 -6.10 -17.41 -22.19
C ARG A 403 -4.59 -17.20 -22.35
N GLY A 404 -3.81 -18.28 -22.30
CA GLY A 404 -2.35 -18.22 -22.51
C GLY A 404 -1.97 -17.65 -23.87
N VAL A 405 -2.69 -17.99 -24.93
CA VAL A 405 -2.44 -17.41 -26.27
C VAL A 405 -2.72 -15.91 -26.27
N LEU A 406 -3.85 -15.47 -25.71
CA LEU A 406 -4.21 -14.04 -25.66
C LEU A 406 -3.16 -13.22 -24.89
N ILE A 407 -2.68 -13.71 -23.73
CA ILE A 407 -1.64 -13.05 -22.94
C ILE A 407 -0.31 -12.97 -23.69
N GLN A 408 0.08 -14.06 -24.38
CA GLN A 408 1.36 -14.11 -25.11
C GLN A 408 1.38 -13.27 -26.39
N THR A 409 0.22 -12.95 -26.95
CA THR A 409 0.12 -12.27 -28.26
C THR A 409 -0.39 -10.83 -28.16
N ASP A 410 -0.66 -10.36 -26.96
CA ASP A 410 -1.14 -8.99 -26.77
C ASP A 410 -0.02 -7.95 -26.91
N ALA A 411 -0.37 -6.69 -26.96
CA ALA A 411 0.56 -5.59 -27.20
C ALA A 411 1.26 -5.08 -25.90
N ILE A 412 0.94 -5.62 -24.72
CA ILE A 412 1.63 -5.31 -23.47
C ILE A 412 2.97 -6.06 -23.38
N GLY A 413 3.02 -7.28 -23.96
CA GLY A 413 4.20 -8.14 -23.85
C GLY A 413 4.48 -8.52 -22.40
N ASP A 414 5.72 -8.44 -21.99
CA ASP A 414 6.21 -8.80 -20.65
C ASP A 414 6.38 -7.61 -19.70
N LYS A 415 5.84 -6.43 -20.04
CA LYS A 415 6.04 -5.17 -19.29
C LYS A 415 5.76 -5.31 -17.78
N TYR A 416 4.76 -6.11 -17.42
CA TYR A 416 4.31 -6.26 -16.03
C TYR A 416 4.63 -7.63 -15.42
N ASP A 417 5.13 -8.60 -16.18
CA ASP A 417 5.24 -9.99 -15.74
C ASP A 417 6.32 -10.19 -14.68
N THR A 418 7.43 -9.46 -14.80
CA THR A 418 8.53 -9.55 -13.84
C THR A 418 8.44 -8.43 -12.81
N ARG A 419 8.40 -8.81 -11.52
CA ARG A 419 8.48 -7.86 -10.42
C ARG A 419 9.86 -7.19 -10.43
N ILE A 420 9.87 -5.88 -10.26
CA ILE A 420 11.08 -5.08 -10.08
C ILE A 420 11.20 -4.78 -8.58
N ASP A 421 12.39 -5.02 -8.05
CA ASP A 421 12.75 -4.72 -6.68
C ASP A 421 13.88 -3.70 -6.72
N ARG A 422 13.61 -2.47 -6.31
CA ARG A 422 14.57 -1.37 -6.25
C ARG A 422 14.88 -1.06 -4.79
N GLU A 423 16.06 -0.52 -4.56
CA GLU A 423 16.40 0.02 -3.23
C GLU A 423 15.35 1.04 -2.78
N SER A 424 14.75 0.80 -1.64
CA SER A 424 13.57 1.48 -1.12
C SER A 424 13.71 1.80 0.38
N ALA A 425 12.63 2.12 1.05
CA ALA A 425 12.65 2.45 2.47
C ALA A 425 13.11 1.27 3.34
N GLU A 426 12.75 0.03 2.99
CA GLU A 426 13.13 -1.16 3.75
C GLU A 426 14.65 -1.33 3.79
N GLU A 427 15.31 -1.35 2.63
CA GLU A 427 16.75 -1.57 2.54
C GLU A 427 17.53 -0.42 3.17
N LEU A 428 17.14 0.82 2.91
CA LEU A 428 17.82 2.00 3.44
C LEU A 428 17.70 2.10 4.96
N LEU A 429 16.52 1.86 5.51
CA LEU A 429 16.29 1.85 6.95
C LEU A 429 16.93 0.63 7.62
N GLY A 430 16.87 -0.54 6.96
CA GLY A 430 17.55 -1.75 7.40
C GLY A 430 19.07 -1.57 7.49
N ALA A 431 19.68 -0.97 6.48
CA ALA A 431 21.10 -0.65 6.47
C ALA A 431 21.49 0.32 7.60
N LYS A 432 20.72 1.41 7.78
CA LYS A 432 20.92 2.37 8.88
C LYS A 432 20.77 1.70 10.25
N ALA A 433 19.79 0.83 10.43
CA ALA A 433 19.58 0.09 11.67
C ALA A 433 20.72 -0.89 11.96
N ALA A 434 21.22 -1.59 10.94
CA ALA A 434 22.36 -2.49 11.07
C ALA A 434 23.65 -1.74 11.43
N GLU A 435 23.89 -0.58 10.81
CA GLU A 435 25.03 0.29 11.13
C GLU A 435 24.94 0.80 12.58
N ALA A 436 23.77 1.27 12.99
CA ALA A 436 23.55 1.74 14.36
C ALA A 436 23.72 0.61 15.39
N ALA A 437 23.25 -0.60 15.08
CA ALA A 437 23.43 -1.77 15.94
C ALA A 437 24.90 -2.16 16.05
N ALA A 438 25.65 -2.17 14.94
CA ALA A 438 27.08 -2.45 14.93
C ALA A 438 27.88 -1.41 15.74
N ALA A 439 27.54 -0.12 15.57
CA ALA A 439 28.14 0.96 16.35
C ALA A 439 27.85 0.82 17.86
N ALA A 440 26.61 0.47 18.22
CA ALA A 440 26.21 0.25 19.61
C ALA A 440 26.92 -0.97 20.23
N GLU A 441 27.13 -2.03 19.46
CA GLU A 441 27.88 -3.22 19.90
C GLU A 441 29.37 -2.91 20.08
N ALA A 442 29.98 -2.17 19.14
CA ALA A 442 31.36 -1.71 19.25
C ALA A 442 31.55 -0.82 20.49
N ALA A 443 30.63 0.12 20.73
CA ALA A 443 30.69 0.98 21.93
C ALA A 443 30.53 0.17 23.25
N LYS A 444 29.67 -0.86 23.26
CA LYS A 444 29.56 -1.75 24.41
C LYS A 444 30.85 -2.55 24.63
N ALA A 445 31.46 -3.05 23.55
CA ALA A 445 32.72 -3.80 23.61
C ALA A 445 33.88 -2.91 24.14
N GLU A 446 33.91 -1.65 23.70
CA GLU A 446 34.90 -0.67 24.19
C GLU A 446 34.74 -0.38 25.69
N VAL A 447 33.50 -0.15 26.15
CA VAL A 447 33.18 0.05 27.58
C VAL A 447 33.55 -1.18 28.41
N GLU A 448 33.31 -2.38 27.89
CA GLU A 448 33.67 -3.64 28.60
C GLU A 448 35.19 -3.83 28.63
N ALA A 449 35.89 -3.53 27.52
CA ALA A 449 37.36 -3.56 27.47
C ALA A 449 37.99 -2.55 28.46
N GLU A 450 37.42 -1.35 28.55
CA GLU A 450 37.84 -0.32 29.50
C GLU A 450 37.68 -0.79 30.97
N LYS A 451 36.54 -1.42 31.28
CA LYS A 451 36.28 -2.02 32.62
C LYS A 451 37.26 -3.13 32.93
N GLN A 452 37.56 -4.02 31.96
CA GLN A 452 38.54 -5.10 32.15
C GLN A 452 39.93 -4.53 32.36
N ALA A 453 40.37 -3.57 31.55
CA ALA A 453 41.65 -2.90 31.73
C ALA A 453 41.76 -2.18 33.09
N ALA A 454 40.67 -1.53 33.54
CA ALA A 454 40.65 -0.91 34.87
C ALA A 454 40.67 -1.93 36.00
N ALA A 455 40.07 -3.12 35.84
CA ALA A 455 40.12 -4.20 36.81
C ALA A 455 41.53 -4.80 36.87
N GLU A 456 42.17 -5.07 35.73
CA GLU A 456 43.56 -5.56 35.63
C GLU A 456 44.56 -4.57 36.23
N ALA A 457 44.39 -3.26 35.95
CA ALA A 457 45.22 -2.23 36.54
C ALA A 457 45.12 -2.18 38.08
N LYS A 458 43.89 -2.34 38.61
CA LYS A 458 43.67 -2.44 40.08
C LYS A 458 44.35 -3.67 40.68
N GLU A 459 44.24 -4.82 40.02
CA GLU A 459 44.83 -6.05 40.46
C GLU A 459 46.38 -5.98 40.41
N ALA A 460 46.94 -5.45 39.32
CA ALA A 460 48.37 -5.17 39.21
C ALA A 460 48.88 -4.22 40.29
N ALA A 461 48.12 -3.15 40.58
CA ALA A 461 48.47 -2.24 41.69
C ALA A 461 48.38 -2.90 43.06
N ARG A 462 47.45 -3.84 43.27
CA ARG A 462 47.36 -4.65 44.49
C ARG A 462 48.56 -5.54 44.66
N VAL A 463 48.90 -6.29 43.58
CA VAL A 463 50.07 -7.21 43.58
C VAL A 463 51.36 -6.41 43.79
N ALA A 464 51.54 -5.28 43.13
CA ALA A 464 52.70 -4.40 43.31
C ALA A 464 52.82 -3.90 44.76
N LYS A 465 51.71 -3.52 45.38
CA LYS A 465 51.68 -3.08 46.79
C LYS A 465 51.98 -4.23 47.77
N GLU A 466 51.54 -5.43 47.49
CA GLU A 466 51.86 -6.62 48.26
C GLU A 466 53.36 -6.98 48.13
N ALA A 467 53.91 -6.97 46.92
CA ALA A 467 55.34 -7.18 46.66
C ALA A 467 56.23 -6.16 47.39
N GLU A 468 55.82 -4.86 47.33
CA GLU A 468 56.51 -3.79 48.05
C GLU A 468 56.46 -4.01 49.59
N ARG A 469 55.34 -4.43 50.14
CA ARG A 469 55.21 -4.76 51.55
C ARG A 469 56.08 -5.98 51.93
N ALA A 470 56.13 -7.03 51.08
CA ALA A 470 56.98 -8.18 51.29
C ALA A 470 58.47 -7.80 51.24
N ARG A 471 58.87 -6.89 50.30
CA ARG A 471 60.23 -6.36 50.21
C ARG A 471 60.63 -5.62 51.49
N ILE A 472 59.77 -4.69 51.95
CA ILE A 472 60.02 -3.96 53.21
C ILE A 472 60.05 -4.87 54.39
N ALA A 473 59.23 -5.91 54.46
CA ALA A 473 59.26 -6.91 55.54
C ALA A 473 60.54 -7.70 55.52
N ALA A 474 60.97 -8.17 54.34
CA ALA A 474 62.28 -8.92 54.19
C ALA A 474 63.49 -8.04 54.56
N GLU A 475 63.47 -6.75 54.18
CA GLU A 475 64.55 -5.80 54.56
C GLU A 475 64.60 -5.56 56.07
N ARG A 476 63.42 -5.41 56.69
CA ARG A 476 63.31 -5.30 58.16
C ARG A 476 63.82 -6.58 58.87
N GLU A 477 63.50 -7.75 58.32
CA GLU A 477 63.97 -9.00 58.88
C GLU A 477 65.48 -9.16 58.68
N ALA A 478 66.01 -8.80 57.49
CA ALA A 478 67.47 -8.81 57.26
C ALA A 478 68.17 -7.85 58.22
N THR A 479 67.62 -6.63 58.43
CA THR A 479 68.16 -5.66 59.38
C THR A 479 68.14 -6.18 60.82
N ARG A 480 67.03 -6.88 61.15
CA ARG A 480 66.91 -7.52 62.48
C ARG A 480 67.98 -8.64 62.68
N ARG A 481 68.11 -9.50 61.66
CA ARG A 481 69.14 -10.56 61.69
C ARG A 481 70.52 -9.96 61.76
N GLN A 482 70.83 -8.88 61.04
CA GLN A 482 72.10 -8.18 61.13
C GLN A 482 72.32 -7.60 62.51
N ARG A 483 71.33 -6.94 63.12
CA ARG A 483 71.40 -6.45 64.50
C ARG A 483 71.56 -7.55 65.55
N GLU A 484 70.92 -8.72 65.34
CA GLU A 484 71.08 -9.89 66.18
C GLU A 484 72.49 -10.51 66.03
N ALA A 485 73.02 -10.54 64.79
CA ALA A 485 74.40 -10.95 64.52
C ALA A 485 75.40 -9.99 65.14
N ASP A 486 75.22 -8.71 65.01
CA ASP A 486 76.05 -7.65 65.61
C ASP A 486 76.03 -7.72 67.15
N ARG A 487 74.87 -8.02 67.76
CA ARG A 487 74.72 -8.24 69.19
C ARG A 487 75.42 -9.54 69.62
N ALA A 488 75.33 -10.59 68.83
CA ALA A 488 76.08 -11.83 69.11
C ALA A 488 77.56 -11.62 68.97
N ALA A 489 78.05 -10.88 68.01
CA ALA A 489 79.43 -10.50 67.84
C ALA A 489 79.95 -9.60 68.99
N ALA A 490 79.13 -8.69 69.49
CA ALA A 490 79.43 -7.84 70.68
C ALA A 490 79.46 -8.63 72.01
N ALA A 491 78.73 -9.77 72.09
CA ALA A 491 78.72 -10.62 73.27
C ALA A 491 79.87 -11.63 73.32
N SER A 492 80.70 -11.67 72.30
CA SER A 492 81.92 -12.53 72.31
C SER A 492 82.92 -12.04 73.34
N PRO A 493 83.54 -12.95 74.16
CA PRO A 493 84.46 -12.62 75.27
C PRO A 493 85.69 -11.82 74.87
N TRP A 494 86.03 -11.79 73.59
CA TRP A 494 87.16 -10.99 73.04
C TRP A 494 86.90 -9.50 72.85
N ASN A 495 85.67 -9.02 72.74
CA ASN A 495 85.37 -7.60 72.51
C ASN A 495 85.20 -6.80 73.82
N LYS A 496 85.19 -7.42 74.97
CA LYS A 496 85.12 -6.70 76.28
C LYS A 496 86.48 -6.13 76.74
N ALA A 497 87.57 -6.48 76.04
CA ALA A 497 88.88 -5.95 76.39
C ALA A 497 89.31 -4.68 75.57
N ALA A 498 88.59 -4.35 74.51
CA ALA A 498 89.01 -3.26 73.63
C ALA A 498 88.25 -1.94 73.87
N THR A 499 87.19 -1.88 74.72
CA THR A 499 86.35 -0.70 74.92
C THR A 499 86.63 0.16 76.13
N SER A 500 87.80 -0.07 76.77
CA SER A 500 88.21 0.79 77.91
C SER A 500 89.22 1.90 77.51
N ALA A 501 89.64 2.04 76.24
CA ALA A 501 90.75 2.95 75.85
C ALA A 501 90.37 4.12 74.94
N THR A 502 89.09 4.32 74.58
CA THR A 502 88.69 5.44 73.65
C THR A 502 87.48 6.26 74.13
N ARG A 503 87.48 6.60 75.45
CA ARG A 503 86.45 7.57 75.95
C ARG A 503 87.07 8.90 76.36
N SER A 504 87.73 9.57 75.46
CA SER A 504 88.07 10.98 75.62
C SER A 504 88.67 11.63 74.38
N ALA A 505 87.93 11.70 73.30
CA ALA A 505 88.17 12.71 72.22
C ALA A 505 87.12 12.59 71.14
N ALA A 506 85.94 13.11 71.37
CA ALA A 506 85.04 13.52 70.27
C ALA A 506 83.77 14.19 70.82
N SER A 507 83.92 15.34 71.46
CA SER A 507 82.78 16.17 71.85
C SER A 507 82.95 17.60 71.34
N THR A 508 83.20 17.84 70.05
CA THR A 508 83.22 19.23 69.57
C THR A 508 82.96 19.41 68.05
N VAL A 509 82.72 18.36 67.23
CA VAL A 509 82.54 18.61 65.78
C VAL A 509 81.17 18.21 65.26
N GLY A 510 80.28 17.64 66.11
CA GLY A 510 79.01 17.08 65.65
C GLY A 510 77.77 18.06 65.55
N ARG A 511 77.93 19.32 65.93
CA ARG A 511 76.77 20.22 66.04
C ARG A 511 76.52 21.23 64.88
N THR A 512 77.40 21.30 63.92
CA THR A 512 77.29 22.36 62.86
C THR A 512 76.81 21.80 61.49
N VAL A 513 76.83 20.45 61.29
CA VAL A 513 76.40 19.90 59.98
C VAL A 513 74.93 19.45 59.98
N ALA A 514 74.32 19.21 61.14
CA ALA A 514 72.89 18.78 61.22
C ALA A 514 71.85 19.90 60.99
N ASN A 515 72.25 21.14 61.11
CA ASN A 515 71.27 22.30 60.95
C ASN A 515 71.22 22.85 59.52
N GLU A 516 72.10 22.53 58.64
CA GLU A 516 72.06 23.00 57.22
C GLU A 516 71.27 22.06 56.31
N LEU A 517 71.23 20.75 56.64
CA LEU A 517 70.47 19.79 55.77
C LEU A 517 68.96 19.78 56.03
N THR A 518 68.51 20.23 57.21
CA THR A 518 67.08 20.29 57.55
C THR A 518 66.38 21.53 56.96
N LYS A 519 67.13 22.57 56.60
CA LYS A 519 66.61 23.78 55.94
C LYS A 519 66.45 23.62 54.42
N ALA A 520 67.19 22.69 53.80
CA ALA A 520 67.14 22.46 52.34
C ALA A 520 65.95 21.55 51.91
N ILE A 521 65.39 20.76 52.87
CA ILE A 521 64.35 19.78 52.52
C ILE A 521 62.93 20.24 52.98
N PHE A 522 62.81 21.20 53.92
CA PHE A 522 61.50 21.59 54.47
C PHE A 522 61.27 23.15 54.55
N GLY A 523 61.88 23.91 53.70
CA GLY A 523 61.67 25.34 53.63
C GLY A 523 60.92 25.77 52.39
N GLY A 524 59.62 25.93 52.51
CA GLY A 524 58.86 26.54 51.42
C GLY A 524 57.34 26.49 51.66
N THR A 525 56.85 27.30 52.57
CA THR A 525 55.43 27.68 52.62
C THR A 525 55.05 28.49 51.44
N SER A 526 53.97 28.19 50.72
CA SER A 526 52.81 29.06 50.58
C SER A 526 51.92 28.70 49.39
N ARG A 527 50.64 28.68 49.71
CA ARG A 527 49.50 29.10 48.91
C ARG A 527 49.47 28.77 47.40
N GLY A 528 48.57 27.88 47.07
CA GLY A 528 47.63 28.12 45.96
C GLY A 528 48.14 27.75 44.58
N LYS A 529 47.78 26.57 44.13
CA LYS A 529 47.23 26.41 42.80
C LYS A 529 46.48 25.09 42.70
N GLN A 530 45.20 25.21 42.38
CA GLN A 530 44.27 24.10 42.06
C GLN A 530 44.87 23.22 40.97
N SER A 531 44.85 21.92 41.19
CA SER A 531 45.31 20.91 40.24
C SER A 531 44.43 20.95 38.95
N LEU A 532 45.08 20.91 37.81
CA LEU A 532 44.48 20.87 36.47
C LEU A 532 43.51 19.69 36.26
N GLY A 533 43.47 18.70 37.16
CA GLY A 533 42.57 17.56 37.07
C GLY A 533 41.09 17.81 37.38
N ALA A 534 40.79 18.89 38.11
CA ALA A 534 39.42 19.21 38.48
C ALA A 534 38.68 20.07 37.44
N LYS A 535 39.36 20.59 36.41
CA LYS A 535 38.75 21.37 35.33
C LYS A 535 38.36 20.52 34.12
N LEU A 536 38.91 19.33 33.93
CA LEU A 536 38.54 18.43 32.82
C LEU A 536 37.26 17.62 33.11
N VAL A 537 36.94 17.36 34.37
CA VAL A 537 35.69 16.60 34.72
C VAL A 537 34.44 17.48 34.73
N ARG A 538 34.57 18.81 34.83
CA ARG A 538 33.41 19.73 34.75
C ARG A 538 33.12 20.25 33.33
N GLY A 539 34.02 20.02 32.37
CA GLY A 539 33.81 20.38 30.96
C GLY A 539 33.02 19.34 30.16
N VAL A 540 33.11 18.09 30.55
CA VAL A 540 32.46 16.97 29.81
C VAL A 540 31.03 16.70 30.30
N LEU A 541 30.70 17.03 31.55
CA LEU A 541 29.34 16.85 32.10
C LEU A 541 28.43 18.06 31.94
N GLY A 542 28.97 19.21 31.48
CA GLY A 542 28.17 20.43 31.23
C GLY A 542 27.67 20.59 29.79
N GLY A 543 28.18 19.77 28.87
CA GLY A 543 27.78 19.77 27.47
C GLY A 543 26.63 18.81 27.10
N LEU A 544 26.24 17.92 28.02
CA LEU A 544 25.22 16.91 27.76
C LEU A 544 23.82 17.28 28.27
N PHE A 545 23.66 18.47 28.87
CA PHE A 545 22.35 18.95 29.39
C PHE A 545 21.96 20.37 28.92
N ARG A 546 22.45 20.80 27.75
CA ARG A 546 21.90 21.99 27.06
C ARG A 546 22.07 21.81 25.53
N GLY A 547 21.03 21.33 24.89
CA GLY A 547 20.78 21.30 23.45
C GLY A 547 19.54 20.51 23.20
#